data_9a87f6f2a47088a09535744296f69219
#
_entry.id   9a87f6f2a47088a09535744296f69219
#
_cell.length_a   1.000
_cell.length_b   1.000
_cell.length_c   1.000
_cell.angle_alpha   90.00
_cell.angle_beta   90.00
_cell.angle_gamma   90.00
#
_symmetry.space_group_name_H-M   'P 1'
#
loop_
_entity.id
_entity.type
_entity.pdbx_description
1 polymer ?
#
loop_
_entity_poly.entity_id
_entity_poly.type
_entity_poly.pdbx_seq_one_letter_code
_entity_poly.pdbx_strand_id
1 'polypeptide(L)'
;LAHEVFSVEFGSDASTTTFTQISGWFSTNLGLLNNLLYTNFSGSDPSLGEEEKSIFKELYLSNFYSRQARNALRGILASSNNGDNILSVSDGDNSITFVNRNEVSKVYRGLSTDSQMKLKDLVYAYNSYKAEPRQLGGIEAGYQSGSGFPYSYYPGGYL
;
A
#
# COMPACT_ATOMS: atom_id res chain seq x y z
N LEU A 1 -13.61 -2.11 -6.52
CA LEU A 1 -12.54 -2.35 -5.58
C LEU A 1 -13.03 -2.73 -4.16
N ALA A 2 -13.82 -1.89 -3.46
CA ALA A 2 -14.28 -2.19 -2.09
C ALA A 2 -15.07 -3.50 -2.00
N HIS A 3 -15.95 -3.78 -2.97
CA HIS A 3 -16.72 -5.03 -3.04
C HIS A 3 -15.81 -6.23 -3.29
N GLU A 4 -14.84 -6.11 -4.16
CA GLU A 4 -13.85 -7.15 -4.44
C GLU A 4 -13.04 -7.48 -3.18
N VAL A 5 -12.50 -6.48 -2.49
CA VAL A 5 -11.76 -6.66 -1.24
C VAL A 5 -12.64 -7.34 -0.19
N PHE A 6 -13.89 -6.91 -0.04
CA PHE A 6 -14.81 -7.51 0.93
C PHE A 6 -15.11 -8.98 0.62
N SER A 7 -15.35 -9.34 -0.64
CA SER A 7 -15.68 -10.71 -1.04
C SER A 7 -14.47 -11.62 -1.12
N VAL A 8 -13.35 -11.15 -1.66
CA VAL A 8 -12.17 -11.98 -1.92
C VAL A 8 -11.27 -12.11 -0.68
N GLU A 9 -10.95 -10.98 -0.03
CA GLU A 9 -10.00 -11.00 1.08
C GLU A 9 -10.66 -11.35 2.42
N PHE A 10 -11.94 -11.05 2.59
CA PHE A 10 -12.66 -11.29 3.83
C PHE A 10 -13.80 -12.30 3.71
N GLY A 11 -13.97 -12.95 2.54
CA GLY A 11 -15.02 -13.95 2.32
C GLY A 11 -16.43 -13.45 2.61
N SER A 12 -16.68 -12.14 2.49
CA SER A 12 -17.93 -11.47 2.87
C SER A 12 -18.27 -11.58 4.36
N ASP A 13 -17.25 -11.81 5.22
CA ASP A 13 -17.43 -11.94 6.65
C ASP A 13 -17.55 -10.56 7.32
N ALA A 14 -18.79 -10.19 7.61
CA ALA A 14 -19.12 -8.92 8.27
C ALA A 14 -18.66 -8.86 9.75
N SER A 15 -18.26 -9.98 10.37
CA SER A 15 -17.70 -9.99 11.73
C SER A 15 -16.31 -9.38 11.78
N THR A 16 -15.53 -9.52 10.71
CA THR A 16 -14.17 -9.00 10.60
C THR A 16 -14.14 -7.54 10.15
N THR A 17 -14.92 -7.20 9.11
CA THR A 17 -15.07 -5.86 8.58
C THR A 17 -16.37 -5.76 7.77
N THR A 18 -16.80 -4.55 7.44
CA THR A 18 -17.99 -4.33 6.62
C THR A 18 -17.64 -3.63 5.32
N PHE A 19 -18.43 -3.87 4.28
CA PHE A 19 -18.32 -3.17 3.00
C PHE A 19 -18.28 -1.64 3.18
N THR A 20 -19.13 -1.10 4.06
CA THR A 20 -19.17 0.34 4.33
C THR A 20 -17.87 0.86 4.94
N GLN A 21 -17.23 0.08 5.83
CA GLN A 21 -15.93 0.45 6.41
C GLN A 21 -14.82 0.45 5.37
N ILE A 22 -14.81 -0.55 4.49
CA ILE A 22 -13.83 -0.63 3.39
C ILE A 22 -14.02 0.53 2.42
N SER A 23 -15.24 0.75 1.96
CA SER A 23 -15.58 1.85 1.04
C SER A 23 -15.26 3.22 1.63
N GLY A 24 -15.62 3.44 2.90
CA GLY A 24 -15.29 4.66 3.62
C GLY A 24 -13.79 4.89 3.74
N TRP A 25 -13.02 3.82 3.98
CA TRP A 25 -11.57 3.94 4.04
C TRP A 25 -10.97 4.35 2.69
N PHE A 26 -11.39 3.72 1.59
CA PHE A 26 -10.92 4.08 0.25
C PHE A 26 -11.24 5.54 -0.10
N SER A 27 -12.44 6.00 0.20
CA SER A 27 -12.84 7.39 -0.06
C SER A 27 -12.00 8.40 0.70
N THR A 28 -11.65 8.10 1.96
CA THR A 28 -10.89 9.04 2.81
C THR A 28 -9.38 8.98 2.58
N ASN A 29 -8.85 7.87 2.04
CA ASN A 29 -7.41 7.66 1.90
C ASN A 29 -6.90 7.76 0.45
N LEU A 30 -7.71 8.29 -0.48
CA LEU A 30 -7.29 8.51 -1.86
C LEU A 30 -6.04 9.41 -1.96
N GLY A 31 -5.91 10.38 -1.06
CA GLY A 31 -4.73 11.22 -0.97
C GLY A 31 -3.43 10.47 -0.67
N LEU A 32 -3.49 9.36 0.09
CA LEU A 32 -2.31 8.51 0.32
C LEU A 32 -1.86 7.82 -0.97
N LEU A 33 -2.81 7.32 -1.77
CA LEU A 33 -2.52 6.74 -3.06
C LEU A 33 -1.86 7.77 -3.99
N ASN A 34 -2.44 8.97 -4.07
CA ASN A 34 -1.91 10.06 -4.88
C ASN A 34 -0.46 10.41 -4.51
N ASN A 35 -0.16 10.46 -3.21
CA ASN A 35 1.21 10.74 -2.74
C ASN A 35 2.20 9.62 -3.09
N LEU A 36 1.77 8.35 -3.05
CA LEU A 36 2.62 7.22 -3.38
C LEU A 36 2.92 7.12 -4.87
N LEU A 37 1.95 7.45 -5.71
CA LEU A 37 2.02 7.28 -7.18
C LEU A 37 2.33 8.58 -7.92
N TYR A 38 2.45 9.70 -7.22
CA TYR A 38 2.60 11.03 -7.82
C TYR A 38 1.48 11.36 -8.81
N THR A 39 0.25 10.97 -8.45
CA THR A 39 -0.97 11.16 -9.25
C THR A 39 -1.90 12.17 -8.60
N ASN A 40 -3.00 12.50 -9.28
CA ASN A 40 -4.02 13.42 -8.77
C ASN A 40 -5.43 12.88 -9.05
N PHE A 41 -5.72 11.71 -8.52
CA PHE A 41 -7.08 11.16 -8.55
C PHE A 41 -7.98 11.98 -7.63
N SER A 42 -9.20 12.26 -8.08
CA SER A 42 -10.17 13.05 -7.33
C SER A 42 -11.58 12.47 -7.49
N GLY A 43 -12.46 12.85 -6.57
CA GLY A 43 -13.85 12.40 -6.56
C GLY A 43 -14.12 11.19 -5.67
N SER A 44 -15.39 10.85 -5.53
CA SER A 44 -15.85 9.70 -4.71
C SER A 44 -15.67 8.35 -5.40
N ASP A 45 -15.56 8.34 -6.72
CA ASP A 45 -15.37 7.14 -7.54
C ASP A 45 -14.34 7.44 -8.65
N PRO A 46 -13.07 7.51 -8.27
CA PRO A 46 -12.00 7.80 -9.22
C PRO A 46 -11.83 6.65 -10.22
N SER A 47 -11.59 6.98 -11.47
CA SER A 47 -11.25 6.00 -12.52
C SER A 47 -9.83 5.50 -12.29
N LEU A 48 -9.68 4.42 -11.53
CA LEU A 48 -8.42 3.74 -11.26
C LEU A 48 -8.19 2.62 -12.28
N GLY A 49 -7.00 2.52 -12.82
CA GLY A 49 -6.55 1.36 -13.58
C GLY A 49 -6.32 0.13 -12.68
N GLU A 50 -6.06 -1.02 -13.27
CA GLU A 50 -5.88 -2.28 -12.53
C GLU A 50 -4.61 -2.25 -11.63
N GLU A 51 -3.57 -1.56 -12.07
CA GLU A 51 -2.35 -1.37 -11.28
C GLU A 51 -2.62 -0.51 -10.05
N GLU A 52 -3.28 0.63 -10.21
CA GLU A 52 -3.63 1.51 -9.11
C GLU A 52 -4.60 0.84 -8.12
N LYS A 53 -5.55 0.05 -8.61
CA LYS A 53 -6.45 -0.75 -7.76
C LYS A 53 -5.67 -1.77 -6.92
N SER A 54 -4.71 -2.46 -7.51
CA SER A 54 -3.86 -3.43 -6.83
C SER A 54 -3.02 -2.77 -5.74
N ILE A 55 -2.41 -1.63 -6.03
CA ILE A 55 -1.64 -0.83 -5.06
C ILE A 55 -2.55 -0.34 -3.93
N PHE A 56 -3.73 0.18 -4.26
CA PHE A 56 -4.66 0.69 -3.26
C PHE A 56 -5.23 -0.41 -2.36
N LYS A 57 -5.42 -1.61 -2.91
CA LYS A 57 -5.79 -2.81 -2.15
C LYS A 57 -4.71 -3.17 -1.12
N GLU A 58 -3.45 -3.30 -1.52
CA GLU A 58 -2.35 -3.64 -0.60
C GLU A 58 -2.13 -2.55 0.46
N LEU A 59 -2.32 -1.28 0.10
CA LEU A 59 -2.28 -0.18 1.05
C LEU A 59 -3.37 -0.32 2.14
N TYR A 60 -4.59 -0.70 1.73
CA TYR A 60 -5.68 -0.98 2.66
C TYR A 60 -5.35 -2.18 3.57
N LEU A 61 -4.91 -3.30 3.01
CA LEU A 61 -4.61 -4.53 3.77
C LEU A 61 -3.49 -4.30 4.80
N SER A 62 -2.43 -3.62 4.41
CA SER A 62 -1.36 -3.23 5.32
C SER A 62 -1.87 -2.39 6.50
N ASN A 63 -2.71 -1.41 6.24
CA ASN A 63 -3.34 -0.58 7.27
C ASN A 63 -4.30 -1.39 8.15
N PHE A 64 -5.12 -2.24 7.55
CA PHE A 64 -6.06 -3.11 8.25
C PHE A 64 -5.34 -4.04 9.22
N TYR A 65 -4.34 -4.80 8.77
CA TYR A 65 -3.60 -5.72 9.63
C TYR A 65 -2.81 -5.00 10.72
N SER A 66 -2.20 -3.85 10.43
CA SER A 66 -1.56 -3.01 11.45
C SER A 66 -2.55 -2.58 12.55
N ARG A 67 -3.76 -2.24 12.18
CA ARG A 67 -4.82 -1.87 13.12
C ARG A 67 -5.26 -3.08 13.96
N GLN A 68 -5.44 -4.25 13.35
CA GLN A 68 -5.80 -5.48 14.06
C GLN A 68 -4.71 -5.90 15.06
N ALA A 69 -3.44 -5.80 14.67
CA ALA A 69 -2.32 -6.06 15.59
C ALA A 69 -2.37 -5.16 16.82
N ARG A 70 -2.62 -3.87 16.63
CA ARG A 70 -2.77 -2.91 17.74
C ARG A 70 -3.99 -3.18 18.59
N ASN A 71 -5.11 -3.59 17.99
CA ASN A 71 -6.32 -3.93 18.73
C ASN A 71 -6.14 -5.17 19.59
N ALA A 72 -5.44 -6.21 19.08
CA ALA A 72 -5.10 -7.39 19.86
C ALA A 72 -4.28 -7.03 21.12
N LEU A 73 -3.28 -6.13 20.97
CA LEU A 73 -2.47 -5.64 22.08
C LEU A 73 -3.27 -4.77 23.07
N ARG A 74 -4.17 -3.92 22.59
CA ARG A 74 -5.04 -3.12 23.48
C ARG A 74 -5.92 -3.99 24.36
N GLY A 75 -6.42 -5.10 23.83
CA GLY A 75 -7.14 -6.10 24.61
C GLY A 75 -6.31 -6.61 25.80
N ILE A 76 -5.02 -6.87 25.60
CA ILE A 76 -4.11 -7.31 26.68
C ILE A 76 -3.97 -6.23 27.74
N LEU A 77 -3.71 -4.99 27.35
CA LEU A 77 -3.54 -3.87 28.28
C LEU A 77 -4.81 -3.57 29.09
N ALA A 78 -5.98 -3.67 28.45
CA ALA A 78 -7.26 -3.47 29.13
C ALA A 78 -7.59 -4.60 30.13
N SER A 79 -7.15 -5.82 29.83
CA SER A 79 -7.37 -7.02 30.64
C SER A 79 -6.32 -7.23 31.75
N SER A 80 -5.26 -6.43 31.77
CA SER A 80 -4.15 -6.64 32.73
C SER A 80 -4.61 -6.50 34.21
N ASN A 81 -5.74 -5.87 34.44
CA ASN A 81 -6.35 -5.77 35.77
C ASN A 81 -7.25 -6.98 36.16
N ASN A 82 -7.57 -7.89 35.23
CA ASN A 82 -8.52 -8.99 35.43
C ASN A 82 -7.95 -10.40 35.16
N GLY A 83 -6.63 -10.60 35.22
CA GLY A 83 -6.06 -11.95 35.13
C GLY A 83 -6.08 -12.61 33.74
N ASP A 84 -6.46 -11.93 32.68
CA ASP A 84 -6.57 -12.46 31.30
C ASP A 84 -5.23 -12.80 30.63
N ASN A 85 -4.15 -12.75 31.37
CA ASN A 85 -2.83 -13.25 30.94
C ASN A 85 -2.65 -14.75 31.22
N ILE A 86 -3.67 -15.42 31.71
CA ILE A 86 -3.65 -16.86 31.98
C ILE A 86 -3.76 -17.58 30.62
N LEU A 87 -2.69 -18.26 30.22
CA LEU A 87 -2.64 -19.04 28.97
C LEU A 87 -3.40 -20.38 29.09
N SER A 88 -3.43 -20.95 30.28
CA SER A 88 -4.22 -22.16 30.55
C SER A 88 -4.55 -22.24 32.02
N VAL A 89 -5.71 -22.77 32.33
CA VAL A 89 -6.13 -23.18 33.67
C VAL A 89 -6.42 -24.66 33.63
N SER A 90 -5.79 -25.43 34.56
CA SER A 90 -6.05 -26.84 34.71
C SER A 90 -6.59 -27.09 36.12
N ASP A 91 -7.74 -27.78 36.19
CA ASP A 91 -8.36 -28.22 37.43
C ASP A 91 -8.71 -29.71 37.28
N GLY A 92 -7.83 -30.56 37.85
CA GLY A 92 -7.94 -32.00 37.68
C GLY A 92 -7.82 -32.44 36.23
N ASP A 93 -8.85 -33.15 35.73
CA ASP A 93 -8.92 -33.65 34.35
C ASP A 93 -9.37 -32.60 33.33
N ASN A 94 -9.76 -31.40 33.75
CA ASN A 94 -10.22 -30.33 32.88
C ASN A 94 -9.11 -29.28 32.67
N SER A 95 -8.81 -29.01 31.41
CA SER A 95 -7.89 -27.98 30.97
C SER A 95 -8.55 -27.02 30.02
N ILE A 96 -8.50 -25.71 30.32
CA ILE A 96 -8.98 -24.64 29.45
C ILE A 96 -7.78 -23.86 28.97
N THR A 97 -7.57 -23.84 27.65
CA THR A 97 -6.50 -23.05 27.02
C THR A 97 -7.09 -21.81 26.39
N PHE A 98 -6.56 -20.65 26.73
CA PHE A 98 -6.96 -19.37 26.16
C PHE A 98 -6.08 -19.01 24.96
N VAL A 99 -6.68 -18.31 24.00
CA VAL A 99 -5.93 -17.82 22.83
C VAL A 99 -4.90 -16.78 23.27
N ASN A 100 -3.64 -17.01 22.95
CA ASN A 100 -2.58 -16.07 23.23
C ASN A 100 -2.67 -14.85 22.31
N ARG A 101 -3.16 -13.73 22.83
CA ARG A 101 -3.33 -12.47 22.08
C ARG A 101 -1.99 -11.92 21.54
N ASN A 102 -0.86 -12.20 22.20
CA ASN A 102 0.46 -11.85 21.70
C ASN A 102 0.77 -12.58 20.38
N GLU A 103 0.45 -13.87 20.31
CA GLU A 103 0.63 -14.64 19.07
C GLU A 103 -0.29 -14.14 17.95
N VAL A 104 -1.54 -13.82 18.27
CA VAL A 104 -2.48 -13.18 17.33
C VAL A 104 -1.91 -11.85 16.82
N SER A 105 -1.37 -11.02 17.71
CA SER A 105 -0.74 -9.75 17.31
C SER A 105 0.48 -9.96 16.41
N LYS A 106 1.32 -10.99 16.71
CA LYS A 106 2.48 -11.32 15.84
C LYS A 106 2.05 -11.75 14.45
N VAL A 107 1.01 -12.57 14.33
CA VAL A 107 0.44 -13.00 13.04
C VAL A 107 -0.01 -11.77 12.24
N TYR A 108 -0.80 -10.89 12.83
CA TYR A 108 -1.24 -9.67 12.15
C TYR A 108 -0.09 -8.74 11.76
N ARG A 109 0.98 -8.65 12.56
CA ARG A 109 2.18 -7.90 12.20
C ARG A 109 2.88 -8.53 11.00
N GLY A 110 2.99 -9.86 10.96
CA GLY A 110 3.53 -10.58 9.80
C GLY A 110 2.75 -10.26 8.54
N LEU A 111 1.43 -10.42 8.56
CA LEU A 111 0.56 -10.09 7.41
C LEU A 111 0.68 -8.61 6.99
N SER A 112 0.79 -7.69 7.96
CA SER A 112 1.01 -6.28 7.65
C SER A 112 2.36 -6.04 6.97
N THR A 113 3.42 -6.72 7.41
CA THR A 113 4.76 -6.61 6.82
C THR A 113 4.77 -7.17 5.40
N ASP A 114 4.13 -8.32 5.18
CA ASP A 114 4.02 -8.92 3.85
C ASP A 114 3.28 -8.01 2.86
N SER A 115 2.15 -7.45 3.29
CA SER A 115 1.42 -6.46 2.47
C SER A 115 2.25 -5.19 2.21
N GLN A 116 3.06 -4.74 3.17
CA GLN A 116 3.95 -3.60 2.97
C GLN A 116 5.08 -3.89 1.98
N MET A 117 5.63 -5.11 1.98
CA MET A 117 6.64 -5.52 1.00
C MET A 117 6.03 -5.54 -0.41
N LYS A 118 4.89 -6.20 -0.58
CA LYS A 118 4.16 -6.19 -1.87
C LYS A 118 3.82 -4.77 -2.33
N LEU A 119 3.35 -3.93 -1.41
CA LEU A 119 3.05 -2.53 -1.72
C LEU A 119 4.28 -1.79 -2.24
N LYS A 120 5.44 -1.94 -1.61
CA LYS A 120 6.69 -1.32 -2.05
C LYS A 120 7.08 -1.78 -3.44
N ASP A 121 6.99 -3.08 -3.72
CA ASP A 121 7.35 -3.65 -5.02
C ASP A 121 6.41 -3.13 -6.12
N LEU A 122 5.10 -3.09 -5.86
CA LEU A 122 4.11 -2.57 -6.80
C LEU A 122 4.31 -1.07 -7.07
N VAL A 123 4.52 -0.28 -6.03
CA VAL A 123 4.78 1.17 -6.16
C VAL A 123 6.08 1.43 -6.91
N TYR A 124 7.13 0.66 -6.63
CA TYR A 124 8.39 0.77 -7.34
C TYR A 124 8.24 0.44 -8.82
N ALA A 125 7.58 -0.67 -9.13
CA ALA A 125 7.32 -1.07 -10.52
C ALA A 125 6.48 -0.01 -11.26
N TYR A 126 5.39 0.46 -10.65
CA TYR A 126 4.53 1.49 -11.22
C TYR A 126 5.29 2.80 -11.50
N ASN A 127 6.00 3.31 -10.50
CA ASN A 127 6.74 4.57 -10.63
C ASN A 127 7.91 4.44 -11.62
N SER A 128 8.59 3.29 -11.66
CA SER A 128 9.66 3.03 -12.63
C SER A 128 9.12 2.99 -14.05
N TYR A 129 7.98 2.35 -14.27
CA TYR A 129 7.33 2.30 -15.57
C TYR A 129 6.84 3.69 -16.03
N LYS A 130 6.22 4.45 -15.11
CA LYS A 130 5.73 5.82 -15.42
C LYS A 130 6.85 6.86 -15.53
N ALA A 131 7.99 6.61 -14.89
CA ALA A 131 9.18 7.45 -15.00
C ALA A 131 9.91 7.28 -16.34
N GLU A 132 9.46 6.36 -17.22
CA GLU A 132 10.07 6.15 -18.52
C GLU A 132 10.17 7.43 -19.35
N PRO A 133 11.10 7.46 -20.16
CA PRO A 133 12.26 8.24 -20.51
C PRO A 133 11.95 9.59 -21.11
N ARG A 134 11.06 10.36 -20.54
CA ARG A 134 10.88 11.78 -20.92
C ARG A 134 12.21 12.57 -20.85
N GLN A 135 13.16 12.08 -20.04
CA GLN A 135 14.48 12.68 -19.93
C GLN A 135 15.42 12.28 -21.08
N LEU A 136 15.31 11.05 -21.61
CA LEU A 136 16.11 10.62 -22.76
C LEU A 136 15.69 11.35 -24.04
N GLY A 137 14.40 11.52 -24.29
CA GLY A 137 13.92 12.31 -25.42
C GLY A 137 14.33 13.78 -25.36
N GLY A 138 14.44 14.35 -24.16
CA GLY A 138 14.95 15.70 -23.95
C GLY A 138 16.43 15.85 -24.28
N ILE A 139 17.24 14.84 -24.01
CA ILE A 139 18.67 14.82 -24.35
C ILE A 139 18.87 14.65 -25.85
N GLU A 140 18.13 13.77 -26.49
CA GLU A 140 18.20 13.58 -27.94
C GLU A 140 17.72 14.83 -28.71
N ALA A 141 16.64 15.47 -28.25
CA ALA A 141 16.19 16.73 -28.83
C ALA A 141 17.24 17.86 -28.68
N GLY A 142 18.00 17.85 -27.58
CA GLY A 142 19.10 18.79 -27.34
C GLY A 142 20.29 18.55 -28.27
N TYR A 143 20.61 17.29 -28.56
CA TYR A 143 21.70 16.95 -29.48
C TYR A 143 21.34 17.21 -30.95
N GLN A 144 20.11 16.99 -31.35
CA GLN A 144 19.67 17.29 -32.72
C GLN A 144 19.58 18.79 -33.00
N SER A 145 19.25 19.61 -32.00
CA SER A 145 19.27 21.05 -32.18
C SER A 145 20.68 21.65 -32.20
N GLY A 146 21.68 20.89 -31.71
CA GLY A 146 23.09 21.31 -31.76
C GLY A 146 23.81 21.00 -33.07
N SER A 147 23.22 20.20 -33.99
CA SER A 147 23.79 19.91 -35.28
C SER A 147 23.65 21.06 -36.30
N GLY A 148 23.06 22.13 -35.90
CA GLY A 148 22.91 23.35 -36.69
C GLY A 148 24.02 24.38 -36.47
N PHE A 149 25.28 23.97 -36.21
CA PHE A 149 26.37 24.92 -36.42
C PHE A 149 26.52 25.13 -37.94
N PRO A 150 26.13 26.32 -38.43
CA PRO A 150 26.54 26.67 -39.78
C PRO A 150 28.06 26.77 -39.73
N TYR A 151 28.74 25.83 -40.39
CA TYR A 151 30.10 26.09 -40.81
C TYR A 151 30.01 27.34 -41.66
N SER A 152 30.29 28.49 -41.06
CA SER A 152 30.57 29.70 -41.81
C SER A 152 31.87 29.44 -42.52
N TYR A 153 31.75 29.06 -43.74
CA TYR A 153 32.84 29.06 -44.73
C TYR A 153 33.33 30.47 -44.81
N TYR A 154 34.46 30.75 -44.18
CA TYR A 154 35.27 31.95 -44.51
C TYR A 154 35.99 31.66 -45.78
N PRO A 155 35.60 32.26 -46.91
CA PRO A 155 36.42 32.23 -48.07
C PRO A 155 37.61 33.15 -47.76
N GLY A 156 38.81 32.56 -47.67
CA GLY A 156 40.04 33.29 -47.54
C GLY A 156 40.17 34.30 -48.70
N GLY A 157 40.12 35.59 -48.36
CA GLY A 157 40.53 36.66 -49.27
C GLY A 157 42.03 36.74 -49.19
N TYR A 158 42.65 36.40 -50.30
CA TYR A 158 44.02 36.84 -50.59
C TYR A 158 44.03 38.33 -50.85
N LEU A 159 44.87 39.04 -50.12
CA LEU A 159 45.80 40.05 -50.67
C LEU A 159 46.84 40.36 -49.60
#